data_10f136c29c9214cc78892feeb7295f0f
#
_entry.id   10f136c29c9214cc78892feeb7295f0f
#
_cell.length_a   1.000
_cell.length_b   1.000
_cell.length_c   1.000
_cell.angle_alpha   90.00
_cell.angle_beta   90.00
_cell.angle_gamma   90.00
#
_symmetry.space_group_name_H-M   'P 1'
#
loop_
_entity.id
_entity.type
_entity.pdbx_description
1 polymer ?
#
loop_
_entity_poly.entity_id
_entity_poly.type
_entity_poly.pdbx_seq_one_letter_code
_entity_poly.pdbx_strand_id
1 'polypeptide(L)'
;MIEFEEYKGKLNGLKPTLDALRDALHLEAAEKEIEELEGQSTRDGFWNDVENSQRVQKRLKQLKAKVENYEKLCSGWDDLMTLCEMAIEEDDDSMLPELQSEYAEFEKKLEETRLGTLLTGEYDANNAILTFHAGAGGTEAQDWTQMLYRMYNMWADRHGYTVKLMDYLDGDEAGIKSATIMIEGENAYGFLKSEHGIHRLVRISPFDSSGRRHTSFSAVEVMPEISDDNEIELRDEDIKMDVYRSSGAGGQKVNKTSSAVRLTHIPTGIVVSSQVERSHFQNLENCRNMLRARLAEIKEREHLEKISDIKGVQQKIEWGSQIRSYVFMPYTLAKDHRTGYENGNIQNVMDGDIDGFINAFLAMKAAT
;
A
#
# COMPACT_ATOMS: atom_id res chain seq x y z
N MET A 1 32.86 -2.43 -23.66
CA MET A 1 32.34 -2.80 -25.01
C MET A 1 31.34 -3.95 -24.95
N ILE A 2 31.73 -5.21 -24.60
CA ILE A 2 30.81 -6.36 -24.57
C ILE A 2 29.62 -6.14 -23.63
N GLU A 3 29.87 -5.50 -22.49
CA GLU A 3 28.81 -5.21 -21.50
C GLU A 3 27.79 -4.20 -21.99
N PHE A 4 28.20 -3.14 -22.71
CA PHE A 4 27.29 -2.17 -23.33
C PHE A 4 26.40 -2.81 -24.41
N GLU A 5 26.94 -3.69 -25.22
CA GLU A 5 26.17 -4.46 -26.21
C GLU A 5 25.17 -5.42 -25.51
N GLU A 6 25.53 -5.98 -24.36
CA GLU A 6 24.64 -6.78 -23.54
C GLU A 6 23.48 -5.95 -22.99
N TYR A 7 23.76 -4.75 -22.43
CA TYR A 7 22.70 -3.82 -21.96
C TYR A 7 21.83 -3.31 -23.10
N LYS A 8 22.40 -3.01 -24.26
CA LYS A 8 21.65 -2.65 -25.46
C LYS A 8 20.71 -3.79 -25.89
N GLY A 9 21.18 -5.03 -25.82
CA GLY A 9 20.35 -6.23 -26.05
C GLY A 9 19.20 -6.37 -25.05
N LYS A 10 19.48 -6.14 -23.75
CA LYS A 10 18.46 -6.15 -22.69
C LYS A 10 17.42 -5.05 -22.89
N LEU A 11 17.83 -3.82 -23.19
CA LEU A 11 16.92 -2.69 -23.47
C LEU A 11 16.02 -2.95 -24.68
N ASN A 12 16.58 -3.50 -25.78
CA ASN A 12 15.79 -3.91 -26.93
C ASN A 12 14.78 -5.01 -26.57
N GLY A 13 15.13 -5.93 -25.67
CA GLY A 13 14.22 -6.94 -25.14
C GLY A 13 13.05 -6.38 -24.33
N LEU A 14 13.21 -5.20 -23.72
CA LEU A 14 12.16 -4.53 -22.93
C LEU A 14 11.22 -3.68 -23.80
N LYS A 15 11.60 -3.32 -25.04
CA LYS A 15 10.79 -2.49 -25.92
C LYS A 15 9.37 -3.05 -26.18
N PRO A 16 9.18 -4.33 -26.48
CA PRO A 16 7.85 -4.91 -26.65
C PRO A 16 6.99 -4.79 -25.39
N THR A 17 7.61 -4.90 -24.21
CA THR A 17 6.91 -4.72 -22.91
C THR A 17 6.46 -3.27 -22.73
N LEU A 18 7.31 -2.31 -23.09
CA LEU A 18 6.99 -0.88 -23.05
C LEU A 18 5.84 -0.54 -24.03
N ASP A 19 5.87 -1.10 -25.24
CA ASP A 19 4.82 -0.90 -26.23
C ASP A 19 3.48 -1.52 -25.78
N ALA A 20 3.50 -2.74 -25.23
CA ALA A 20 2.31 -3.39 -24.67
C ALA A 20 1.74 -2.62 -23.48
N LEU A 21 2.58 -1.94 -22.70
CA LEU A 21 2.15 -1.12 -21.58
C LEU A 21 1.31 0.09 -22.02
N ARG A 22 1.59 0.67 -23.19
CA ARG A 22 0.78 1.74 -23.79
C ARG A 22 -0.68 1.32 -23.94
N ASP A 23 -0.88 0.11 -24.49
CA ASP A 23 -2.23 -0.43 -24.72
C ASP A 23 -2.91 -0.80 -23.39
N ALA A 24 -2.17 -1.43 -22.46
CA ALA A 24 -2.68 -1.81 -21.16
C ALA A 24 -3.08 -0.60 -20.30
N LEU A 25 -2.38 0.51 -20.44
CA LEU A 25 -2.69 1.77 -19.78
C LEU A 25 -3.83 2.54 -20.46
N HIS A 26 -4.32 2.11 -21.63
CA HIS A 26 -5.35 2.80 -22.42
C HIS A 26 -5.02 4.30 -22.64
N LEU A 27 -3.76 4.61 -23.00
CA LEU A 27 -3.29 6.00 -23.07
C LEU A 27 -4.04 6.83 -24.11
N GLU A 28 -4.40 6.24 -25.26
CA GLU A 28 -5.19 6.96 -26.28
C GLU A 28 -6.57 7.41 -25.77
N ALA A 29 -7.19 6.60 -24.92
CA ALA A 29 -8.46 6.98 -24.29
C ALA A 29 -8.23 8.04 -23.20
N ALA A 30 -7.13 7.94 -22.45
CA ALA A 30 -6.76 8.91 -21.42
C ALA A 30 -6.46 10.30 -22.03
N GLU A 31 -5.74 10.37 -23.14
CA GLU A 31 -5.43 11.61 -23.87
C GLU A 31 -6.71 12.29 -24.37
N LYS A 32 -7.66 11.53 -24.92
CA LYS A 32 -8.96 12.07 -25.36
C LYS A 32 -9.79 12.58 -24.18
N GLU A 33 -9.81 11.83 -23.07
CA GLU A 33 -10.50 12.26 -21.84
C GLU A 33 -9.88 13.54 -21.26
N ILE A 34 -8.54 13.69 -21.33
CA ILE A 34 -7.85 14.92 -20.94
C ILE A 34 -8.33 16.10 -21.77
N GLU A 35 -8.36 15.99 -23.10
CA GLU A 35 -8.84 17.05 -23.99
C GLU A 35 -10.29 17.44 -23.68
N GLU A 36 -11.16 16.46 -23.44
CA GLU A 36 -12.57 16.70 -23.09
C GLU A 36 -12.71 17.44 -21.75
N LEU A 37 -11.97 17.00 -20.71
CA LEU A 37 -12.01 17.60 -19.38
C LEU A 37 -11.38 19.00 -19.36
N GLU A 38 -10.31 19.23 -20.11
CA GLU A 38 -9.72 20.56 -20.32
C GLU A 38 -10.72 21.48 -21.02
N GLY A 39 -11.39 20.99 -22.06
CA GLY A 39 -12.46 21.71 -22.73
C GLY A 39 -13.63 22.05 -21.83
N GLN A 40 -13.96 21.17 -20.86
CA GLN A 40 -14.98 21.46 -19.85
C GLN A 40 -14.53 22.54 -18.87
N SER A 41 -13.27 22.52 -18.44
CA SER A 41 -12.71 23.48 -17.47
C SER A 41 -12.63 24.93 -18.01
N THR A 42 -12.66 25.09 -19.34
CA THR A 42 -12.64 26.43 -19.99
C THR A 42 -14.04 27.03 -20.22
N ARG A 43 -15.11 26.29 -19.92
CA ARG A 43 -16.49 26.79 -20.12
C ARG A 43 -16.87 27.82 -19.06
N ASP A 44 -17.64 28.82 -19.48
CA ASP A 44 -18.20 29.83 -18.57
C ASP A 44 -19.06 29.15 -17.49
N GLY A 45 -18.82 29.50 -16.24
CA GLY A 45 -19.58 28.96 -15.09
C GLY A 45 -19.04 27.65 -14.50
N PHE A 46 -18.01 27.00 -15.10
CA PHE A 46 -17.42 25.78 -14.59
C PHE A 46 -16.97 25.90 -13.12
N TRP A 47 -16.34 27.02 -12.77
CA TRP A 47 -15.82 27.28 -11.43
C TRP A 47 -16.89 27.64 -10.38
N ASN A 48 -18.14 27.86 -10.79
CA ASN A 48 -19.24 28.14 -9.88
C ASN A 48 -19.72 26.86 -9.15
N ASP A 49 -19.51 25.69 -9.75
CA ASP A 49 -19.77 24.39 -9.14
C ASP A 49 -18.47 23.84 -8.58
N VAL A 50 -18.24 24.09 -7.29
CA VAL A 50 -16.98 23.75 -6.59
C VAL A 50 -16.77 22.23 -6.58
N GLU A 51 -17.82 21.45 -6.33
CA GLU A 51 -17.74 19.99 -6.23
C GLU A 51 -17.37 19.37 -7.59
N ASN A 52 -18.10 19.75 -8.64
CA ASN A 52 -17.80 19.27 -10.00
C ASN A 52 -16.40 19.71 -10.46
N SER A 53 -16.01 20.95 -10.17
CA SER A 53 -14.67 21.47 -10.55
C SER A 53 -13.53 20.72 -9.86
N GLN A 54 -13.69 20.39 -8.57
CA GLN A 54 -12.72 19.58 -7.83
C GLN A 54 -12.61 18.15 -8.39
N ARG A 55 -13.75 17.53 -8.69
CA ARG A 55 -13.79 16.18 -9.28
C ARG A 55 -13.07 16.15 -10.64
N VAL A 56 -13.41 17.10 -11.52
CA VAL A 56 -12.77 17.21 -12.84
C VAL A 56 -11.27 17.46 -12.72
N GLN A 57 -10.84 18.37 -11.84
CA GLN A 57 -9.41 18.66 -11.62
C GLN A 57 -8.65 17.45 -11.06
N LYS A 58 -9.24 16.72 -10.11
CA LYS A 58 -8.65 15.48 -9.57
C LYS A 58 -8.47 14.44 -10.67
N ARG A 59 -9.52 14.23 -11.49
CA ARG A 59 -9.47 13.29 -12.61
C ARG A 59 -8.43 13.68 -13.66
N LEU A 60 -8.37 14.97 -14.00
CA LEU A 60 -7.41 15.53 -14.94
C LEU A 60 -5.97 15.33 -14.46
N LYS A 61 -5.71 15.58 -13.17
CA LYS A 61 -4.40 15.34 -12.55
C LYS A 61 -3.99 13.87 -12.63
N GLN A 62 -4.92 12.95 -12.37
CA GLN A 62 -4.65 11.50 -12.44
C GLN A 62 -4.31 11.06 -13.87
N LEU A 63 -5.10 11.49 -14.86
CA LEU A 63 -4.86 11.14 -16.25
C LEU A 63 -3.54 11.71 -16.78
N LYS A 64 -3.25 12.98 -16.47
CA LYS A 64 -1.98 13.62 -16.85
C LYS A 64 -0.78 12.91 -16.21
N ALA A 65 -0.86 12.58 -14.91
CA ALA A 65 0.20 11.84 -14.24
C ALA A 65 0.45 10.47 -14.89
N LYS A 66 -0.62 9.78 -15.31
CA LYS A 66 -0.54 8.49 -16.01
C LYS A 66 0.19 8.60 -17.35
N VAL A 67 -0.16 9.60 -18.16
CA VAL A 67 0.50 9.87 -19.45
C VAL A 67 1.96 10.26 -19.22
N GLU A 68 2.21 11.21 -18.31
CA GLU A 68 3.56 11.71 -17.98
C GLU A 68 4.48 10.58 -17.46
N ASN A 69 3.96 9.68 -16.63
CA ASN A 69 4.74 8.54 -16.11
C ASN A 69 5.15 7.58 -17.25
N TYR A 70 4.27 7.33 -18.22
CA TYR A 70 4.62 6.54 -19.39
C TYR A 70 5.63 7.25 -20.30
N GLU A 71 5.47 8.55 -20.53
CA GLU A 71 6.43 9.36 -21.32
C GLU A 71 7.82 9.36 -20.68
N LYS A 72 7.90 9.43 -19.33
CA LYS A 72 9.16 9.31 -18.58
C LYS A 72 9.81 7.94 -18.76
N LEU A 73 9.02 6.86 -18.83
CA LEU A 73 9.56 5.53 -19.15
C LEU A 73 10.10 5.45 -20.56
N CYS A 74 9.39 6.03 -21.56
CA CYS A 74 9.87 6.08 -22.92
C CYS A 74 11.18 6.89 -23.03
N SER A 75 11.21 8.09 -22.43
CA SER A 75 12.41 8.93 -22.38
C SER A 75 13.58 8.21 -21.71
N GLY A 76 13.35 7.58 -20.54
CA GLY A 76 14.39 6.82 -19.85
C GLY A 76 14.94 5.66 -20.65
N TRP A 77 14.11 4.98 -21.46
CA TRP A 77 14.57 3.94 -22.39
C TRP A 77 15.44 4.55 -23.50
N ASP A 78 15.00 5.66 -24.12
CA ASP A 78 15.75 6.37 -25.16
C ASP A 78 17.08 6.92 -24.63
N ASP A 79 17.12 7.47 -23.41
CA ASP A 79 18.31 7.98 -22.77
C ASP A 79 19.34 6.86 -22.51
N LEU A 80 18.89 5.72 -21.97
CA LEU A 80 19.75 4.55 -21.74
C LEU A 80 20.29 3.95 -23.06
N MET A 81 19.47 3.92 -24.11
CA MET A 81 19.93 3.49 -25.46
C MET A 81 21.00 4.44 -25.99
N THR A 82 20.78 5.74 -25.86
CA THR A 82 21.73 6.77 -26.29
C THR A 82 23.05 6.66 -25.50
N LEU A 83 22.96 6.44 -24.18
CA LEU A 83 24.15 6.25 -23.34
C LEU A 83 24.96 5.02 -23.77
N CYS A 84 24.29 3.90 -24.07
CA CYS A 84 24.96 2.72 -24.63
C CYS A 84 25.64 2.99 -25.97
N GLU A 85 24.98 3.71 -26.87
CA GLU A 85 25.51 4.03 -28.20
C GLU A 85 26.74 4.97 -28.12
N MET A 86 26.66 6.01 -27.29
CA MET A 86 27.78 6.93 -27.07
C MET A 86 28.99 6.21 -26.45
N ALA A 87 28.78 5.38 -25.41
CA ALA A 87 29.85 4.64 -24.78
C ALA A 87 30.53 3.63 -25.73
N ILE A 88 29.76 3.04 -26.65
CA ILE A 88 30.31 2.15 -27.69
C ILE A 88 31.12 2.92 -28.74
N GLU A 89 30.62 4.10 -29.17
CA GLU A 89 31.29 4.93 -30.18
C GLU A 89 32.59 5.54 -29.65
N GLU A 90 32.60 5.99 -28.40
CA GLU A 90 33.76 6.62 -27.75
C GLU A 90 34.73 5.62 -27.11
N ASP A 91 34.41 4.33 -27.07
CA ASP A 91 35.16 3.25 -26.39
C ASP A 91 35.45 3.61 -24.91
N ASP A 92 34.45 4.18 -24.21
CA ASP A 92 34.58 4.67 -22.83
C ASP A 92 33.88 3.77 -21.83
N ASP A 93 34.68 2.91 -21.19
CA ASP A 93 34.18 2.03 -20.14
C ASP A 93 33.84 2.74 -18.81
N SER A 94 34.17 4.02 -18.66
CA SER A 94 33.91 4.76 -17.42
C SER A 94 32.41 5.02 -17.16
N MET A 95 31.59 4.97 -18.20
CA MET A 95 30.13 5.15 -18.13
C MET A 95 29.38 3.88 -17.64
N LEU A 96 30.07 2.75 -17.52
CA LEU A 96 29.40 1.49 -17.17
C LEU A 96 28.72 1.48 -15.80
N PRO A 97 29.31 2.02 -14.71
CA PRO A 97 28.62 2.05 -13.41
C PRO A 97 27.34 2.91 -13.42
N GLU A 98 27.35 4.01 -14.16
CA GLU A 98 26.19 4.88 -14.33
C GLU A 98 25.07 4.16 -15.09
N LEU A 99 25.41 3.54 -16.23
CA LEU A 99 24.47 2.73 -17.01
C LEU A 99 23.85 1.60 -16.17
N GLN A 100 24.65 0.91 -15.37
CA GLN A 100 24.16 -0.18 -14.50
C GLN A 100 23.14 0.33 -13.48
N SER A 101 23.42 1.48 -12.86
CA SER A 101 22.54 2.08 -11.86
C SER A 101 21.23 2.56 -12.49
N GLU A 102 21.32 3.27 -13.60
CA GLU A 102 20.15 3.82 -14.31
C GLU A 102 19.29 2.72 -14.93
N TYR A 103 19.91 1.67 -15.48
CA TYR A 103 19.19 0.51 -16.00
C TYR A 103 18.40 -0.21 -14.91
N ALA A 104 19.01 -0.42 -13.73
CA ALA A 104 18.33 -1.08 -12.60
C ALA A 104 17.14 -0.25 -12.11
N GLU A 105 17.28 1.08 -12.07
CA GLU A 105 16.18 1.99 -11.70
C GLU A 105 15.07 1.99 -12.75
N PHE A 106 15.42 2.00 -14.03
CA PHE A 106 14.49 1.92 -15.15
C PHE A 106 13.69 0.60 -15.13
N GLU A 107 14.39 -0.55 -14.99
CA GLU A 107 13.77 -1.88 -14.96
C GLU A 107 12.76 -1.97 -13.79
N LYS A 108 13.14 -1.43 -12.62
CA LYS A 108 12.26 -1.35 -11.45
C LYS A 108 11.00 -0.52 -11.74
N LYS A 109 11.15 0.69 -12.28
CA LYS A 109 10.02 1.56 -12.63
C LYS A 109 9.09 0.96 -13.69
N LEU A 110 9.68 0.31 -14.71
CA LEU A 110 8.91 -0.38 -15.73
C LEU A 110 8.06 -1.51 -15.15
N GLU A 111 8.65 -2.31 -14.26
CA GLU A 111 7.93 -3.41 -13.61
C GLU A 111 6.84 -2.89 -12.66
N GLU A 112 7.11 -1.86 -11.87
CA GLU A 112 6.10 -1.21 -11.01
C GLU A 112 4.91 -0.69 -11.84
N THR A 113 5.18 -0.04 -12.98
CA THR A 113 4.12 0.46 -13.86
C THR A 113 3.34 -0.68 -14.50
N ARG A 114 4.03 -1.75 -14.93
CA ARG A 114 3.39 -2.96 -15.47
C ARG A 114 2.46 -3.61 -14.45
N LEU A 115 2.89 -3.71 -13.21
CA LEU A 115 2.09 -4.26 -12.13
C LEU A 115 0.89 -3.35 -11.80
N GLY A 116 1.08 -2.04 -11.90
CA GLY A 116 -0.02 -1.07 -11.78
C GLY A 116 -1.16 -1.34 -12.77
N THR A 117 -0.88 -1.89 -13.96
CA THR A 117 -1.94 -2.25 -14.94
C THR A 117 -2.79 -3.45 -14.51
N LEU A 118 -2.29 -4.27 -13.57
CA LEU A 118 -3.03 -5.41 -13.00
C LEU A 118 -4.01 -4.99 -11.93
N LEU A 119 -3.95 -3.73 -11.51
CA LEU A 119 -4.82 -3.16 -10.49
C LEU A 119 -6.14 -2.72 -11.13
N THR A 120 -7.12 -3.62 -11.14
CA THR A 120 -8.43 -3.40 -11.79
C THR A 120 -9.58 -3.19 -10.81
N GLY A 121 -9.29 -3.25 -9.51
CA GLY A 121 -10.30 -3.04 -8.46
C GLY A 121 -10.73 -1.58 -8.36
N GLU A 122 -11.99 -1.36 -8.01
CA GLU A 122 -12.62 -0.03 -7.89
C GLU A 122 -11.82 0.92 -6.97
N TYR A 123 -11.19 0.39 -5.93
CA TYR A 123 -10.46 1.15 -4.91
C TYR A 123 -8.94 1.06 -5.04
N ASP A 124 -8.42 0.36 -6.05
CA ASP A 124 -6.98 0.09 -6.17
C ASP A 124 -6.14 1.36 -6.31
N ALA A 125 -6.68 2.41 -6.91
CA ALA A 125 -6.00 3.70 -7.06
C ALA A 125 -5.95 4.54 -5.77
N ASN A 126 -6.63 4.11 -4.71
CA ASN A 126 -6.78 4.90 -3.48
C ASN A 126 -5.57 4.73 -2.55
N ASN A 127 -5.50 5.64 -1.57
CA ASN A 127 -4.59 5.51 -0.44
C ASN A 127 -4.95 4.27 0.40
N ALA A 128 -3.97 3.73 1.12
CA ALA A 128 -4.16 2.55 1.97
C ALA A 128 -4.19 2.92 3.45
N ILE A 129 -5.09 2.30 4.20
CA ILE A 129 -5.14 2.35 5.66
C ILE A 129 -4.72 0.97 6.17
N LEU A 130 -3.58 0.92 6.87
CA LEU A 130 -3.05 -0.29 7.47
C LEU A 130 -3.29 -0.27 8.97
N THR A 131 -3.90 -1.33 9.48
CA THR A 131 -4.07 -1.53 10.93
C THR A 131 -3.33 -2.79 11.36
N PHE A 132 -2.45 -2.63 12.32
CA PHE A 132 -1.61 -3.69 12.90
C PHE A 132 -2.19 -4.11 14.24
N HIS A 133 -2.31 -5.42 14.48
CA HIS A 133 -2.76 -5.96 15.74
C HIS A 133 -1.82 -7.04 16.24
N ALA A 134 -1.37 -6.93 17.48
CA ALA A 134 -0.64 -8.00 18.13
C ALA A 134 -1.57 -9.20 18.35
N GLY A 135 -1.13 -10.36 17.85
CA GLY A 135 -1.85 -11.62 18.01
C GLY A 135 -1.39 -12.42 19.23
N ALA A 136 -1.48 -13.75 19.13
CA ALA A 136 -0.98 -14.64 20.16
C ALA A 136 0.55 -14.59 20.30
N GLY A 137 1.06 -14.43 21.53
CA GLY A 137 2.51 -14.40 21.82
C GLY A 137 2.92 -13.39 22.90
N GLY A 138 1.99 -12.67 23.52
CA GLY A 138 2.27 -11.71 24.60
C GLY A 138 3.21 -10.59 24.16
N THR A 139 4.22 -10.25 24.97
CA THR A 139 5.22 -9.20 24.67
C THR A 139 5.95 -9.46 23.36
N GLU A 140 6.24 -10.73 23.00
CA GLU A 140 6.88 -11.07 21.74
C GLU A 140 6.00 -10.73 20.51
N ALA A 141 4.68 -10.91 20.60
CA ALA A 141 3.76 -10.53 19.53
C ALA A 141 3.65 -9.00 19.39
N GLN A 142 3.73 -8.27 20.51
CA GLN A 142 3.74 -6.80 20.51
C GLN A 142 5.02 -6.26 19.85
N ASP A 143 6.18 -6.85 20.13
CA ASP A 143 7.45 -6.51 19.47
C ASP A 143 7.41 -6.86 17.97
N TRP A 144 6.86 -8.03 17.63
CA TRP A 144 6.66 -8.42 16.23
C TRP A 144 5.78 -7.41 15.47
N THR A 145 4.72 -6.93 16.09
CA THR A 145 3.82 -5.92 15.52
C THR A 145 4.58 -4.61 15.24
N GLN A 146 5.48 -4.21 16.15
CA GLN A 146 6.34 -3.05 15.94
C GLN A 146 7.33 -3.24 14.78
N MET A 147 7.88 -4.44 14.63
CA MET A 147 8.76 -4.76 13.51
C MET A 147 8.02 -4.67 12.17
N LEU A 148 6.79 -5.19 12.08
CA LEU A 148 5.95 -5.07 10.89
C LEU A 148 5.59 -3.61 10.60
N TYR A 149 5.18 -2.85 11.62
CA TYR A 149 4.92 -1.41 11.50
C TYR A 149 6.12 -0.68 10.88
N ARG A 150 7.35 -0.93 11.38
CA ARG A 150 8.57 -0.38 10.81
C ARG A 150 8.79 -0.82 9.37
N MET A 151 8.60 -2.10 9.06
CA MET A 151 8.80 -2.66 7.72
C MET A 151 7.91 -1.96 6.67
N TYR A 152 6.62 -1.75 6.97
CA TYR A 152 5.71 -1.08 6.03
C TYR A 152 5.98 0.43 5.92
N ASN A 153 6.43 1.10 6.98
CA ASN A 153 6.90 2.48 6.89
C ASN A 153 8.10 2.60 5.95
N MET A 154 9.09 1.70 6.09
CA MET A 154 10.27 1.70 5.22
C MET A 154 9.93 1.36 3.76
N TRP A 155 8.96 0.47 3.54
CA TRP A 155 8.44 0.21 2.20
C TRP A 155 7.80 1.47 1.60
N ALA A 156 6.96 2.15 2.35
CA ALA A 156 6.32 3.38 1.91
C ALA A 156 7.35 4.49 1.57
N ASP A 157 8.36 4.67 2.42
CA ASP A 157 9.43 5.63 2.19
C ASP A 157 10.19 5.33 0.88
N ARG A 158 10.49 4.05 0.61
CA ARG A 158 11.16 3.61 -0.63
C ARG A 158 10.36 3.90 -1.91
N HIS A 159 9.02 3.93 -1.79
CA HIS A 159 8.12 4.23 -2.91
C HIS A 159 7.73 5.71 -2.98
N GLY A 160 8.31 6.55 -2.12
CA GLY A 160 8.00 7.98 -2.06
C GLY A 160 6.58 8.28 -1.57
N TYR A 161 5.96 7.34 -0.86
CA TYR A 161 4.64 7.53 -0.25
C TYR A 161 4.73 8.31 1.05
N THR A 162 3.68 9.06 1.36
CA THR A 162 3.59 9.78 2.63
C THR A 162 2.86 8.92 3.65
N VAL A 163 3.47 8.72 4.83
CA VAL A 163 2.86 7.95 5.92
C VAL A 163 2.32 8.91 6.97
N LYS A 164 1.05 8.72 7.34
CA LYS A 164 0.38 9.45 8.43
C LYS A 164 -0.04 8.48 9.53
N LEU A 165 0.42 8.75 10.74
CA LEU A 165 -0.02 8.00 11.92
C LEU A 165 -1.44 8.41 12.31
N MET A 166 -2.35 7.44 12.37
CA MET A 166 -3.77 7.65 12.70
C MET A 166 -4.07 7.27 14.14
N ASP A 167 -3.56 6.13 14.60
CA ASP A 167 -3.71 5.63 15.96
C ASP A 167 -2.50 4.80 16.36
N TYR A 168 -2.15 4.81 17.65
CA TYR A 168 -1.01 4.09 18.17
C TYR A 168 -1.22 3.75 19.63
N LEU A 169 -1.12 2.46 19.95
CA LEU A 169 -1.26 1.94 21.31
C LEU A 169 -0.02 1.13 21.68
N ASP A 170 0.77 1.67 22.60
CA ASP A 170 1.97 1.00 23.11
C ASP A 170 1.69 -0.36 23.73
N GLY A 171 2.67 -1.25 23.65
CA GLY A 171 2.71 -2.50 24.39
C GLY A 171 2.83 -2.27 25.90
N ASP A 172 2.59 -3.32 26.70
CA ASP A 172 2.67 -3.22 28.15
C ASP A 172 4.13 -3.12 28.64
N GLU A 173 5.05 -3.86 28.02
CA GLU A 173 6.46 -3.91 28.38
C GLU A 173 7.36 -3.52 27.19
N ALA A 174 6.98 -3.91 25.96
CA ALA A 174 7.68 -3.59 24.75
C ALA A 174 6.75 -3.69 23.54
N GLY A 175 7.14 -3.08 22.41
CA GLY A 175 6.41 -3.17 21.16
C GLY A 175 5.11 -2.40 21.12
N ILE A 176 4.17 -2.81 20.28
CA ILE A 176 2.91 -2.16 19.98
C ILE A 176 1.77 -3.17 20.13
N LYS A 177 0.69 -2.80 20.84
CA LYS A 177 -0.56 -3.60 20.85
C LYS A 177 -1.34 -3.45 19.55
N SER A 178 -1.48 -2.21 19.10
CA SER A 178 -2.09 -1.87 17.82
C SER A 178 -1.56 -0.55 17.30
N ALA A 179 -1.49 -0.41 16.00
CA ALA A 179 -1.23 0.87 15.35
C ALA A 179 -2.04 0.95 14.05
N THR A 180 -2.43 2.16 13.66
CA THR A 180 -3.08 2.42 12.38
C THR A 180 -2.33 3.54 11.68
N ILE A 181 -1.93 3.29 10.44
CA ILE A 181 -1.30 4.28 9.56
C ILE A 181 -2.11 4.44 8.29
N MET A 182 -2.04 5.62 7.70
CA MET A 182 -2.50 5.88 6.35
C MET A 182 -1.26 6.08 5.46
N ILE A 183 -1.21 5.36 4.36
CA ILE A 183 -0.18 5.47 3.33
C ILE A 183 -0.80 6.17 2.13
N GLU A 184 -0.35 7.40 1.89
CA GLU A 184 -0.85 8.24 0.80
C GLU A 184 0.06 8.12 -0.42
N GLY A 185 -0.52 7.72 -1.53
CA GLY A 185 0.17 7.60 -2.82
C GLY A 185 -0.69 6.88 -3.85
N GLU A 186 -0.32 7.04 -5.10
CA GLU A 186 -1.04 6.41 -6.22
C GLU A 186 -0.96 4.88 -6.11
N ASN A 187 -2.10 4.22 -6.20
CA ASN A 187 -2.24 2.76 -6.12
C ASN A 187 -1.75 2.13 -4.79
N ALA A 188 -1.59 2.90 -3.72
CA ALA A 188 -1.10 2.38 -2.45
C ALA A 188 -1.95 1.21 -1.93
N TYR A 189 -3.28 1.34 -1.99
CA TYR A 189 -4.17 0.24 -1.61
C TYR A 189 -4.06 -0.95 -2.56
N GLY A 190 -3.99 -0.71 -3.86
CA GLY A 190 -3.89 -1.77 -4.88
C GLY A 190 -2.70 -2.70 -4.65
N PHE A 191 -1.55 -2.16 -4.28
CA PHE A 191 -0.37 -2.94 -3.92
C PHE A 191 -0.52 -3.60 -2.55
N LEU A 192 -0.88 -2.84 -1.53
CA LEU A 192 -0.87 -3.28 -0.14
C LEU A 192 -2.04 -4.22 0.23
N LYS A 193 -3.12 -4.28 -0.55
CA LYS A 193 -4.21 -5.25 -0.32
C LYS A 193 -3.72 -6.70 -0.31
N SER A 194 -2.60 -6.98 -0.99
CA SER A 194 -1.91 -8.26 -0.97
C SER A 194 -1.38 -8.65 0.40
N GLU A 195 -1.13 -7.66 1.26
CA GLU A 195 -0.51 -7.82 2.59
C GLU A 195 -1.53 -8.04 3.72
N HIS A 196 -2.82 -8.00 3.38
CA HIS A 196 -3.89 -8.27 4.33
C HIS A 196 -3.84 -9.73 4.82
N GLY A 197 -3.69 -9.93 6.14
CA GLY A 197 -3.71 -11.25 6.75
C GLY A 197 -2.81 -11.40 7.98
N ILE A 198 -2.49 -12.65 8.31
CA ILE A 198 -1.69 -13.00 9.48
C ILE A 198 -0.24 -13.22 9.08
N HIS A 199 0.66 -12.54 9.76
CA HIS A 199 2.11 -12.64 9.61
C HIS A 199 2.71 -13.40 10.80
N ARG A 200 3.44 -14.47 10.50
CA ARG A 200 4.03 -15.37 11.51
C ARG A 200 5.52 -15.10 11.66
N LEU A 201 5.96 -14.82 12.87
CA LEU A 201 7.37 -14.73 13.24
C LEU A 201 7.86 -16.03 13.89
N VAL A 202 9.07 -16.46 13.54
CA VAL A 202 9.79 -17.55 14.21
C VAL A 202 11.23 -17.11 14.50
N ARG A 203 11.53 -16.83 15.77
CA ARG A 203 12.88 -16.43 16.22
C ARG A 203 13.16 -16.89 17.64
N ILE A 204 14.40 -16.70 18.09
CA ILE A 204 14.73 -16.74 19.52
C ILE A 204 14.25 -15.42 20.12
N SER A 205 13.38 -15.50 21.14
CA SER A 205 12.81 -14.31 21.77
C SER A 205 13.87 -13.57 22.59
N PRO A 206 14.02 -12.23 22.42
CA PRO A 206 14.87 -11.43 23.29
C PRO A 206 14.29 -11.28 24.71
N PHE A 207 13.03 -11.65 24.92
CA PHE A 207 12.33 -11.56 26.22
C PHE A 207 12.36 -12.89 26.99
N ASP A 208 12.82 -13.99 26.37
CA ASP A 208 12.97 -15.29 27.04
C ASP A 208 14.43 -15.53 27.44
N SER A 209 14.71 -15.43 28.73
CA SER A 209 16.04 -15.71 29.30
C SER A 209 16.55 -17.13 29.03
N SER A 210 15.65 -18.07 28.68
CA SER A 210 16.01 -19.46 28.33
C SER A 210 16.51 -19.58 26.90
N GLY A 211 16.45 -18.55 26.07
CA GLY A 211 16.90 -18.56 24.67
C GLY A 211 16.13 -19.53 23.76
N ARG A 212 14.89 -19.86 24.10
CA ARG A 212 14.05 -20.77 23.33
C ARG A 212 13.49 -20.08 22.09
N ARG A 213 13.23 -20.88 21.07
CA ARG A 213 12.55 -20.45 19.86
C ARG A 213 11.07 -20.27 20.12
N HIS A 214 10.55 -19.09 19.81
CA HIS A 214 9.16 -18.71 19.93
C HIS A 214 8.51 -18.52 18.55
N THR A 215 7.21 -18.69 18.52
CA THR A 215 6.36 -18.36 17.36
C THR A 215 5.34 -17.33 17.80
N SER A 216 5.28 -16.22 17.10
CA SER A 216 4.36 -15.13 17.39
C SER A 216 3.60 -14.72 16.13
N PHE A 217 2.42 -14.17 16.30
CA PHE A 217 1.54 -13.77 15.22
C PHE A 217 1.15 -12.31 15.36
N SER A 218 1.07 -11.63 14.23
CA SER A 218 0.49 -10.29 14.13
C SER A 218 -0.43 -10.25 12.91
N ALA A 219 -1.56 -9.59 13.04
CA ALA A 219 -2.48 -9.38 11.93
C ALA A 219 -2.23 -7.99 11.32
N VAL A 220 -2.21 -7.93 10.00
CA VAL A 220 -2.21 -6.70 9.22
C VAL A 220 -3.52 -6.63 8.47
N GLU A 221 -4.33 -5.62 8.76
CA GLU A 221 -5.54 -5.32 8.03
C GLU A 221 -5.24 -4.18 7.05
N VAL A 222 -5.64 -4.33 5.80
CA VAL A 222 -5.45 -3.31 4.77
C VAL A 222 -6.81 -2.92 4.21
N MET A 223 -7.07 -1.61 4.18
CA MET A 223 -8.32 -1.02 3.71
C MET A 223 -8.04 0.17 2.80
N PRO A 224 -8.92 0.46 1.83
CA PRO A 224 -8.80 1.67 1.03
C PRO A 224 -9.22 2.91 1.84
N GLU A 225 -8.60 4.05 1.57
CA GLU A 225 -9.19 5.34 1.92
C GLU A 225 -10.34 5.64 0.95
N ILE A 226 -11.51 5.90 1.50
CA ILE A 226 -12.68 6.32 0.71
C ILE A 226 -12.91 7.79 0.97
N SER A 227 -12.81 8.61 -0.08
CA SER A 227 -13.18 10.02 -0.05
C SER A 227 -14.70 10.16 -0.05
N ASP A 228 -15.19 11.31 0.42
CA ASP A 228 -16.63 11.62 0.52
C ASP A 228 -17.42 11.47 -0.80
N ASP A 229 -16.72 11.43 -1.95
CA ASP A 229 -17.32 11.29 -3.28
C ASP A 229 -17.84 9.88 -3.63
N ASN A 230 -17.51 8.86 -2.84
CA ASN A 230 -17.99 7.50 -3.04
C ASN A 230 -19.10 7.16 -2.03
N GLU A 231 -20.34 7.33 -2.43
CA GLU A 231 -21.68 6.87 -2.00
C GLU A 231 -21.86 6.02 -0.70
N ILE A 232 -20.94 6.05 0.27
CA ILE A 232 -21.19 5.53 1.61
C ILE A 232 -21.64 6.71 2.46
N GLU A 233 -22.94 6.99 2.41
CA GLU A 233 -23.59 7.99 3.25
C GLU A 233 -23.50 7.52 4.71
N LEU A 234 -22.64 8.18 5.50
CA LEU A 234 -22.63 8.00 6.95
C LEU A 234 -23.66 8.96 7.54
N ARG A 235 -24.83 8.44 7.91
CA ARG A 235 -25.84 9.21 8.62
C ARG A 235 -25.43 9.39 10.06
N ASP A 236 -25.51 10.62 10.57
CA ASP A 236 -25.15 10.89 11.97
C ASP A 236 -26.05 10.13 12.97
N GLU A 237 -27.27 9.75 12.58
CA GLU A 237 -28.19 8.94 13.37
C GLU A 237 -27.74 7.49 13.55
N ASP A 238 -26.90 6.96 12.64
CA ASP A 238 -26.37 5.61 12.66
C ASP A 238 -25.02 5.52 13.42
N ILE A 239 -24.51 6.66 13.90
CA ILE A 239 -23.20 6.74 14.54
C ILE A 239 -23.37 7.10 16.01
N LYS A 240 -22.94 6.20 16.89
CA LYS A 240 -22.74 6.52 18.32
C LYS A 240 -21.33 7.04 18.53
N MET A 241 -21.21 8.27 19.01
CA MET A 241 -19.94 8.90 19.35
C MET A 241 -19.70 8.85 20.86
N ASP A 242 -18.57 8.29 21.26
CA ASP A 242 -18.06 8.32 22.62
C ASP A 242 -16.75 9.13 22.65
N VAL A 243 -16.69 10.14 23.52
CA VAL A 243 -15.49 10.95 23.75
C VAL A 243 -14.85 10.51 25.05
N TYR A 244 -13.56 10.18 25.02
CA TYR A 244 -12.85 9.71 26.19
C TYR A 244 -11.47 10.38 26.31
N ARG A 245 -10.82 10.17 27.45
CA ARG A 245 -9.48 10.70 27.68
C ARG A 245 -8.47 9.79 27.00
N SER A 246 -7.56 10.39 26.23
CA SER A 246 -6.45 9.65 25.62
C SER A 246 -5.62 8.96 26.71
N SER A 247 -5.33 7.68 26.52
CA SER A 247 -4.42 6.89 27.36
C SER A 247 -3.09 6.72 26.63
N GLY A 248 -2.01 7.30 27.15
CA GLY A 248 -0.67 7.19 26.58
C GLY A 248 0.38 7.72 27.55
N ALA A 249 1.65 7.39 27.34
CA ALA A 249 2.81 7.85 28.11
C ALA A 249 3.15 9.32 27.82
N GLY A 250 2.18 10.22 27.99
CA GLY A 250 2.34 11.67 27.80
C GLY A 250 2.04 12.43 29.09
N GLY A 251 2.85 13.46 29.41
CA GLY A 251 2.84 14.21 30.67
C GLY A 251 1.46 14.77 31.04
N GLN A 252 1.34 15.31 32.26
CA GLN A 252 0.12 15.75 32.97
C GLN A 252 -0.93 16.55 32.16
N LYS A 253 -0.59 17.08 30.99
CA LYS A 253 -1.50 17.89 30.16
C LYS A 253 -2.31 17.03 29.15
N VAL A 254 -1.82 15.86 28.77
CA VAL A 254 -2.50 14.92 27.82
C VAL A 254 -3.68 14.22 28.52
N ASN A 255 -3.56 13.95 29.82
CA ASN A 255 -4.60 13.28 30.60
C ASN A 255 -5.76 14.20 31.07
N LYS A 256 -5.74 15.48 30.69
CA LYS A 256 -6.78 16.46 31.12
C LYS A 256 -7.79 16.81 30.03
N THR A 257 -7.47 16.57 28.76
CA THR A 257 -8.36 16.88 27.64
C THR A 257 -8.96 15.61 27.05
N SER A 258 -10.29 15.54 26.99
CA SER A 258 -11.03 14.45 26.32
C SER A 258 -11.03 14.71 24.81
N SER A 259 -9.88 14.49 24.15
CA SER A 259 -9.73 14.68 22.70
C SER A 259 -9.85 13.37 21.91
N ALA A 260 -9.76 12.22 22.57
CA ALA A 260 -9.92 10.92 21.93
C ALA A 260 -11.39 10.68 21.57
N VAL A 261 -11.62 10.20 20.35
CA VAL A 261 -12.94 9.91 19.80
C VAL A 261 -13.04 8.43 19.46
N ARG A 262 -14.17 7.84 19.80
CA ARG A 262 -14.58 6.51 19.35
C ARG A 262 -15.93 6.64 18.66
N LEU A 263 -16.02 6.09 17.45
CA LEU A 263 -17.27 5.97 16.72
C LEU A 263 -17.68 4.50 16.66
N THR A 264 -18.96 4.26 16.91
CA THR A 264 -19.58 2.95 16.76
C THR A 264 -20.69 3.09 15.73
N HIS A 265 -20.59 2.37 14.63
CA HIS A 265 -21.68 2.30 13.65
C HIS A 265 -22.73 1.32 14.15
N ILE A 266 -23.91 1.83 14.52
CA ILE A 266 -24.98 1.08 15.18
C ILE A 266 -25.45 -0.13 14.36
N PRO A 267 -25.71 0.02 13.02
CA PRO A 267 -26.23 -1.11 12.23
C PRO A 267 -25.24 -2.27 12.06
N THR A 268 -23.92 -1.98 11.96
CA THR A 268 -22.89 -3.02 11.70
C THR A 268 -22.09 -3.40 12.94
N GLY A 269 -22.20 -2.62 14.04
CA GLY A 269 -21.41 -2.84 15.25
C GLY A 269 -19.91 -2.49 15.13
N ILE A 270 -19.49 -1.90 14.02
CA ILE A 270 -18.08 -1.53 13.80
C ILE A 270 -17.69 -0.42 14.76
N VAL A 271 -16.54 -0.58 15.41
CA VAL A 271 -15.96 0.39 16.32
C VAL A 271 -14.61 0.87 15.77
N VAL A 272 -14.43 2.18 15.67
CA VAL A 272 -13.18 2.84 15.31
C VAL A 272 -12.81 3.88 16.34
N SER A 273 -11.52 4.13 16.56
CA SER A 273 -11.06 5.14 17.50
C SER A 273 -9.84 5.90 16.96
N SER A 274 -9.75 7.19 17.32
CA SER A 274 -8.58 8.03 17.04
C SER A 274 -8.27 8.91 18.25
N GLN A 275 -6.97 9.01 18.58
CA GLN A 275 -6.48 9.81 19.71
C GLN A 275 -5.18 10.57 19.40
N VAL A 276 -4.73 10.55 18.15
CA VAL A 276 -3.42 11.06 17.71
C VAL A 276 -3.37 12.58 17.71
N GLU A 277 -4.47 13.19 17.29
CA GLU A 277 -4.54 14.63 17.15
C GLU A 277 -4.94 15.31 18.47
N ARG A 278 -4.45 16.53 18.66
CA ARG A 278 -4.84 17.37 19.81
C ARG A 278 -6.24 17.95 19.67
N SER A 279 -6.76 17.99 18.45
CA SER A 279 -8.08 18.50 18.11
C SER A 279 -9.10 17.36 18.09
N HIS A 280 -10.17 17.51 18.87
CA HIS A 280 -11.33 16.63 18.84
C HIS A 280 -11.93 16.53 17.41
N PHE A 281 -11.98 17.65 16.66
CA PHE A 281 -12.52 17.67 15.31
C PHE A 281 -11.68 16.85 14.33
N GLN A 282 -10.35 16.93 14.40
CA GLN A 282 -9.46 16.14 13.56
C GLN A 282 -9.56 14.64 13.89
N ASN A 283 -9.61 14.28 15.18
CA ASN A 283 -9.84 12.89 15.58
C ASN A 283 -11.21 12.36 15.13
N LEU A 284 -12.24 13.22 15.16
CA LEU A 284 -13.57 12.85 14.64
C LEU A 284 -13.54 12.59 13.14
N GLU A 285 -12.90 13.47 12.38
CA GLU A 285 -12.76 13.30 10.91
C GLU A 285 -11.98 12.04 10.56
N ASN A 286 -10.88 11.80 11.26
CA ASN A 286 -10.10 10.58 11.12
C ASN A 286 -10.96 9.33 11.41
N CYS A 287 -11.74 9.33 12.50
CA CYS A 287 -12.66 8.23 12.80
C CYS A 287 -13.73 8.05 11.71
N ARG A 288 -14.27 9.14 11.15
CA ARG A 288 -15.24 9.06 10.05
C ARG A 288 -14.64 8.40 8.82
N ASN A 289 -13.42 8.78 8.44
CA ASN A 289 -12.72 8.19 7.30
C ASN A 289 -12.38 6.70 7.54
N MET A 290 -11.95 6.35 8.75
CA MET A 290 -11.72 4.95 9.13
C MET A 290 -13.03 4.13 9.08
N LEU A 291 -14.14 4.71 9.53
CA LEU A 291 -15.44 4.04 9.51
C LEU A 291 -15.94 3.83 8.07
N ARG A 292 -15.80 4.84 7.20
CA ARG A 292 -16.11 4.71 5.76
C ARG A 292 -15.30 3.61 5.11
N ALA A 293 -13.98 3.57 5.37
CA ALA A 293 -13.11 2.52 4.85
C ALA A 293 -13.57 1.11 5.30
N ARG A 294 -13.95 0.95 6.57
CA ARG A 294 -14.48 -0.34 7.07
C ARG A 294 -15.81 -0.74 6.45
N LEU A 295 -16.70 0.22 6.24
CA LEU A 295 -18.00 -0.05 5.60
C LEU A 295 -17.82 -0.42 4.12
N ALA A 296 -16.84 0.21 3.43
CA ALA A 296 -16.49 -0.18 2.06
C ALA A 296 -15.96 -1.60 1.96
N GLU A 297 -15.07 -2.00 2.85
CA GLU A 297 -14.58 -3.39 2.90
C GLU A 297 -15.72 -4.39 3.04
N ILE A 298 -16.70 -4.08 3.91
CA ILE A 298 -17.88 -4.95 4.06
C ILE A 298 -18.69 -5.00 2.77
N LYS A 299 -18.94 -3.86 2.13
CA LYS A 299 -19.68 -3.75 0.87
C LYS A 299 -18.97 -4.50 -0.27
N GLU A 300 -17.64 -4.36 -0.36
CA GLU A 300 -16.83 -5.12 -1.32
C GLU A 300 -16.87 -6.63 -1.04
N ARG A 301 -16.79 -7.01 0.24
CA ARG A 301 -16.88 -8.42 0.64
C ARG A 301 -18.27 -9.00 0.34
N GLU A 302 -19.35 -8.28 0.64
CA GLU A 302 -20.71 -8.68 0.29
C GLU A 302 -20.90 -8.83 -1.23
N HIS A 303 -20.26 -7.97 -2.01
CA HIS A 303 -20.27 -8.08 -3.46
C HIS A 303 -19.49 -9.31 -3.95
N LEU A 304 -18.30 -9.56 -3.39
CA LEU A 304 -17.50 -10.75 -3.65
C LEU A 304 -18.19 -12.05 -3.16
N GLU A 305 -18.88 -12.00 -2.03
CA GLU A 305 -19.70 -13.11 -1.53
C GLU A 305 -20.87 -13.41 -2.46
N LYS A 306 -21.56 -12.40 -2.97
CA LYS A 306 -22.60 -12.56 -4.01
C LYS A 306 -22.05 -13.19 -5.29
N ILE A 307 -20.86 -12.76 -5.71
CA ILE A 307 -20.17 -13.38 -6.87
C ILE A 307 -19.73 -14.81 -6.56
N SER A 308 -19.29 -15.09 -5.33
CA SER A 308 -18.88 -16.42 -4.89
C SER A 308 -20.08 -17.36 -4.71
N ASP A 309 -21.22 -16.88 -4.23
CA ASP A 309 -22.48 -17.63 -4.17
C ASP A 309 -22.97 -18.03 -5.57
N ILE A 310 -22.76 -17.16 -6.56
CA ILE A 310 -23.00 -17.49 -7.97
C ILE A 310 -21.98 -18.53 -8.48
N LYS A 311 -20.78 -18.60 -7.91
CA LYS A 311 -19.69 -19.55 -8.27
C LYS A 311 -19.57 -20.79 -7.36
N GLY A 312 -20.29 -20.86 -6.27
CA GLY A 312 -20.55 -22.09 -5.51
C GLY A 312 -19.39 -22.71 -4.73
N VAL A 313 -18.45 -21.95 -4.12
CA VAL A 313 -17.52 -22.49 -3.11
C VAL A 313 -17.13 -21.41 -2.07
N GLN A 314 -17.72 -21.52 -0.90
CA GLN A 314 -17.31 -20.76 0.29
C GLN A 314 -16.16 -21.47 1.01
N GLN A 315 -14.98 -20.87 1.06
CA GLN A 315 -13.98 -21.24 2.07
C GLN A 315 -14.09 -20.28 3.27
N LYS A 316 -14.53 -20.83 4.39
CA LYS A 316 -14.53 -20.13 5.67
C LYS A 316 -13.10 -19.70 6.05
N ILE A 317 -12.96 -18.45 6.48
CA ILE A 317 -11.71 -17.96 7.08
C ILE A 317 -11.57 -18.66 8.45
N GLU A 318 -10.79 -19.75 8.49
CA GLU A 318 -10.42 -20.43 9.73
C GLU A 318 -9.09 -19.88 10.25
N TRP A 319 -8.97 -19.76 11.57
CA TRP A 319 -7.75 -19.52 12.31
C TRP A 319 -6.67 -20.50 11.84
N GLY A 320 -5.70 -20.03 11.04
CA GLY A 320 -4.62 -20.88 10.52
C GLY A 320 -4.08 -20.46 9.14
N SER A 321 -4.73 -19.58 8.42
CA SER A 321 -4.23 -19.12 7.10
C SER A 321 -3.29 -17.93 7.26
N GLN A 322 -2.08 -18.19 7.79
CA GLN A 322 -1.00 -17.21 7.73
C GLN A 322 -0.62 -16.98 6.28
N ILE A 323 -0.57 -15.71 5.86
CA ILE A 323 -0.17 -15.36 4.49
C ILE A 323 1.34 -15.49 4.32
N ARG A 324 2.13 -15.12 5.35
CA ARG A 324 3.58 -15.12 5.28
C ARG A 324 4.23 -15.53 6.59
N SER A 325 5.31 -16.30 6.50
CA SER A 325 6.15 -16.68 7.63
C SER A 325 7.53 -16.04 7.50
N TYR A 326 8.03 -15.53 8.61
CA TYR A 326 9.35 -14.90 8.75
C TYR A 326 10.14 -15.71 9.75
N VAL A 327 11.15 -16.41 9.27
CA VAL A 327 12.03 -17.30 10.06
C VAL A 327 13.39 -16.64 10.19
N PHE A 328 13.84 -16.41 11.42
CA PHE A 328 15.16 -15.85 11.72
C PHE A 328 16.14 -16.92 12.22
N MET A 329 15.62 -18.05 12.69
CA MET A 329 16.43 -19.17 13.21
C MET A 329 15.71 -20.53 13.00
N PRO A 330 16.41 -21.61 12.63
CA PRO A 330 17.87 -21.79 12.45
C PRO A 330 18.40 -21.31 11.10
N TYR A 331 17.55 -20.93 10.17
CA TYR A 331 17.87 -20.32 8.87
C TYR A 331 17.04 -19.05 8.70
N THR A 332 17.44 -18.18 7.79
CA THR A 332 16.72 -16.96 7.47
C THR A 332 15.86 -17.17 6.22
N LEU A 333 14.56 -16.92 6.34
CA LEU A 333 13.63 -17.07 5.23
C LEU A 333 12.33 -16.30 5.49
N ALA A 334 11.92 -15.48 4.55
CA ALA A 334 10.54 -15.01 4.42
C ALA A 334 9.86 -15.79 3.31
N LYS A 335 8.68 -16.40 3.59
CA LYS A 335 7.92 -17.22 2.64
C LYS A 335 6.45 -16.84 2.64
N ASP A 336 5.93 -16.49 1.48
CA ASP A 336 4.49 -16.34 1.26
C ASP A 336 3.87 -17.70 0.92
N HIS A 337 2.86 -18.08 1.69
CA HIS A 337 2.22 -19.39 1.54
C HIS A 337 1.20 -19.44 0.41
N ARG A 338 0.76 -18.30 -0.10
CA ARG A 338 -0.24 -18.20 -1.18
C ARG A 338 0.42 -18.36 -2.55
N THR A 339 1.56 -17.69 -2.73
CA THR A 339 2.28 -17.65 -4.00
C THR A 339 3.45 -18.60 -4.07
N GLY A 340 3.96 -19.05 -2.91
CA GLY A 340 5.19 -19.83 -2.80
C GLY A 340 6.46 -19.00 -2.95
N TYR A 341 6.37 -17.68 -3.12
CA TYR A 341 7.53 -16.81 -3.22
C TYR A 341 8.34 -16.79 -1.92
N GLU A 342 9.66 -16.87 -2.04
CA GLU A 342 10.61 -16.95 -0.92
C GLU A 342 11.72 -15.91 -1.08
N ASN A 343 12.12 -15.28 0.03
CA ASN A 343 13.29 -14.40 0.10
C ASN A 343 14.15 -14.79 1.32
N GLY A 344 15.39 -15.24 1.06
CA GLY A 344 16.34 -15.65 2.12
C GLY A 344 16.97 -14.48 2.85
N ASN A 345 16.98 -13.27 2.27
CA ASN A 345 17.52 -12.07 2.91
C ASN A 345 16.45 -11.39 3.77
N ILE A 346 16.22 -11.99 4.95
CA ILE A 346 15.17 -11.51 5.85
C ILE A 346 15.41 -10.06 6.33
N GLN A 347 16.68 -9.63 6.41
CA GLN A 347 16.98 -8.26 6.83
C GLN A 347 16.48 -7.25 5.81
N ASN A 348 16.73 -7.48 4.52
CA ASN A 348 16.21 -6.61 3.47
C ASN A 348 14.67 -6.56 3.49
N VAL A 349 14.02 -7.71 3.71
CA VAL A 349 12.56 -7.78 3.84
C VAL A 349 12.09 -6.90 5.01
N MET A 350 12.72 -7.00 6.17
CA MET A 350 12.39 -6.17 7.34
C MET A 350 12.71 -4.69 7.15
N ASP A 351 13.61 -4.38 6.23
CA ASP A 351 13.93 -3.00 5.81
C ASP A 351 13.05 -2.52 4.63
N GLY A 352 11.94 -3.22 4.36
CA GLY A 352 10.89 -2.79 3.43
C GLY A 352 11.01 -3.34 2.01
N ASP A 353 11.88 -4.33 1.75
CA ASP A 353 11.98 -5.00 0.44
C ASP A 353 10.93 -6.11 0.34
N ILE A 354 9.67 -5.72 0.18
CA ILE A 354 8.52 -6.64 0.10
C ILE A 354 7.88 -6.71 -1.29
N ASP A 355 8.40 -5.98 -2.26
CA ASP A 355 7.85 -5.89 -3.62
C ASP A 355 7.75 -7.26 -4.29
N GLY A 356 8.72 -8.13 -4.10
CA GLY A 356 8.68 -9.49 -4.65
C GLY A 356 7.46 -10.31 -4.20
N PHE A 357 7.01 -10.12 -2.96
CA PHE A 357 5.80 -10.77 -2.43
C PHE A 357 4.54 -10.16 -3.01
N ILE A 358 4.47 -8.82 -3.07
CA ILE A 358 3.35 -8.06 -3.65
C ILE A 358 3.18 -8.46 -5.12
N ASN A 359 4.26 -8.43 -5.88
CA ASN A 359 4.30 -8.73 -7.30
C ASN A 359 3.86 -10.17 -7.60
N ALA A 360 4.38 -11.15 -6.84
CA ALA A 360 3.99 -12.54 -6.98
C ALA A 360 2.49 -12.73 -6.71
N PHE A 361 1.93 -12.01 -5.73
CA PHE A 361 0.51 -12.09 -5.43
C PHE A 361 -0.35 -11.46 -6.53
N LEU A 362 0.02 -10.27 -7.04
CA LEU A 362 -0.69 -9.59 -8.12
C LEU A 362 -0.67 -10.43 -9.40
N ALA A 363 0.49 -11.00 -9.75
CA ALA A 363 0.61 -11.89 -10.91
C ALA A 363 -0.25 -13.15 -10.78
N MET A 364 -0.29 -13.75 -9.59
CA MET A 364 -1.16 -14.91 -9.30
C MET A 364 -2.64 -14.56 -9.49
N LYS A 365 -3.06 -13.39 -8.99
CA LYS A 365 -4.45 -12.92 -9.11
C LYS A 365 -4.84 -12.60 -10.56
N ALA A 366 -3.94 -12.06 -11.35
CA ALA A 366 -4.18 -11.77 -12.76
C ALA A 366 -4.27 -13.04 -13.63
N ALA A 367 -3.68 -14.16 -13.19
CA ALA A 367 -3.72 -15.45 -13.88
C ALA A 367 -4.97 -16.29 -13.55
N THR A 368 -5.76 -15.88 -12.56
CA THR A 368 -6.98 -16.58 -12.08
C THR A 368 -8.23 -15.91 -12.60
#